data_a1402c0e206301bff81cfea657390163
#
_entry.id   a1402c0e206301bff81cfea657390163
#
_cell.length_a   1.000
_cell.length_b   1.000
_cell.length_c   1.000
_cell.angle_alpha   90.00
_cell.angle_beta   90.00
_cell.angle_gamma   90.00
#
_symmetry.space_group_name_H-M   'P 1'
#
loop_
_entity.id
_entity.type
_entity.pdbx_description
1 polymer ?
#
loop_
_entity_poly.entity_id
_entity_poly.type
_entity_poly.pdbx_seq_one_letter_code
_entity_poly.pdbx_strand_id
1 'polypeptide(L)'
;MDQMKAFIDDEIPHNPNTKKDADWTDVRKFNLMLSTNLGVIADESTKVWLRPETAQTMFVDYKNIIDTMRVKVPFGVAQVGKVFRNEITPGNFLFRTREFEQMEIQMFVHPDMSDEWFDEFFAMSWHYWLELI
;
A
#
# COMPACT_ATOMS: atom_id res chain seq x y z
N MET A 1 5.61 -9.21 22.38
CA MET A 1 6.84 -9.14 21.58
C MET A 1 7.81 -10.24 21.95
N ASP A 2 7.93 -10.60 23.22
CA ASP A 2 8.83 -11.65 23.71
C ASP A 2 8.53 -13.04 23.15
N GLN A 3 7.25 -13.36 22.94
CA GLN A 3 6.84 -14.63 22.33
C GLN A 3 7.26 -14.76 20.86
N MET A 4 7.29 -13.66 20.10
CA MET A 4 7.73 -13.67 18.71
C MET A 4 9.23 -13.82 18.60
N LYS A 5 9.99 -13.18 19.51
CA LYS A 5 11.44 -13.36 19.55
C LYS A 5 11.80 -14.80 19.91
N ALA A 6 11.17 -15.35 20.94
CA ALA A 6 11.39 -16.75 21.34
C ALA A 6 11.07 -17.75 20.22
N PHE A 7 9.99 -17.51 19.45
CA PHE A 7 9.67 -18.31 18.28
C PHE A 7 10.73 -18.23 17.20
N ILE A 8 11.25 -17.01 16.89
CA ILE A 8 12.29 -16.82 15.87
C ILE A 8 13.60 -17.51 16.30
N ASP A 9 13.98 -17.37 17.56
CA ASP A 9 15.21 -17.97 18.10
C ASP A 9 15.15 -19.51 18.07
N ASP A 10 13.97 -20.11 18.24
CA ASP A 10 13.73 -21.55 18.23
C ASP A 10 13.63 -22.12 16.80
N GLU A 11 12.82 -21.50 15.95
CA GLU A 11 12.50 -22.01 14.60
C GLU A 11 13.53 -21.58 13.53
N ILE A 12 14.24 -20.48 13.74
CA ILE A 12 15.21 -19.93 12.78
C ILE A 12 16.54 -19.62 13.48
N PRO A 13 17.21 -20.63 14.05
CA PRO A 13 18.45 -20.42 14.82
C PRO A 13 19.63 -19.96 13.96
N HIS A 14 19.53 -20.13 12.63
CA HIS A 14 20.62 -19.79 11.72
C HIS A 14 20.23 -18.67 10.74
N ASN A 15 21.17 -17.80 10.46
CA ASN A 15 21.02 -16.80 9.42
C ASN A 15 20.85 -17.49 8.05
N PRO A 16 19.74 -17.28 7.33
CA PRO A 16 19.42 -17.98 6.08
C PRO A 16 20.47 -17.73 4.96
N ASN A 17 21.17 -16.60 5.01
CA ASN A 17 22.16 -16.24 4.00
C ASN A 17 23.56 -16.80 4.31
N THR A 18 23.95 -16.81 5.58
CA THR A 18 25.30 -17.22 5.98
C THR A 18 25.37 -18.62 6.58
N LYS A 19 24.21 -19.19 6.96
CA LYS A 19 24.07 -20.47 7.66
C LYS A 19 24.83 -20.57 9.00
N LYS A 20 25.24 -19.43 9.55
CA LYS A 20 25.83 -19.31 10.88
C LYS A 20 24.74 -19.05 11.90
N ASP A 21 25.04 -19.31 13.17
CA ASP A 21 24.14 -18.96 14.26
C ASP A 21 23.75 -17.48 14.15
N ALA A 22 22.48 -17.19 14.30
CA ALA A 22 21.96 -15.85 14.18
C ALA A 22 21.76 -15.23 15.56
N ASP A 23 22.34 -14.07 15.77
CA ASP A 23 22.02 -13.20 16.90
C ASP A 23 20.92 -12.23 16.44
N TRP A 24 19.66 -12.59 16.71
CA TRP A 24 18.50 -11.82 16.30
C TRP A 24 18.30 -10.63 17.23
N THR A 25 18.19 -9.45 16.64
CA THR A 25 17.84 -8.24 17.39
C THR A 25 16.39 -8.31 17.90
N ASP A 26 16.09 -7.53 18.92
CA ASP A 26 14.74 -7.43 19.44
C ASP A 26 13.74 -7.00 18.37
N VAL A 27 12.52 -7.56 18.46
CA VAL A 27 11.41 -7.21 17.60
C VAL A 27 11.01 -5.76 17.88
N ARG A 28 11.00 -4.94 16.84
CA ARG A 28 10.60 -3.52 16.94
C ARG A 28 9.33 -3.27 16.16
N LYS A 29 8.45 -2.47 16.75
CA LYS A 29 7.28 -1.95 16.01
C LYS A 29 7.76 -1.01 14.91
N PHE A 30 7.29 -1.26 13.72
CA PHE A 30 7.57 -0.46 12.55
C PHE A 30 6.28 0.14 12.00
N ASN A 31 6.30 1.43 11.69
CA ASN A 31 5.18 2.11 11.06
C ASN A 31 5.44 2.28 9.57
N LEU A 32 4.60 1.66 8.76
CA LEU A 32 4.67 1.72 7.30
C LEU A 32 4.35 3.11 6.75
N MET A 33 3.56 3.90 7.48
CA MET A 33 3.24 5.27 7.07
C MET A 33 4.42 6.20 7.33
N LEU A 34 4.74 7.01 6.34
CA LEU A 34 5.70 8.10 6.49
C LEU A 34 5.00 9.29 7.15
N SER A 35 5.65 9.90 8.13
CA SER A 35 5.15 11.10 8.79
C SER A 35 6.10 12.28 8.60
N THR A 36 5.56 13.48 8.69
CA THR A 36 6.30 14.74 8.73
C THR A 36 5.65 15.70 9.71
N ASN A 37 6.26 16.83 9.95
CA ASN A 37 5.69 17.88 10.79
C ASN A 37 5.36 19.12 9.95
N LEU A 38 4.24 19.76 10.25
CA LEU A 38 3.85 21.04 9.66
C LEU A 38 4.44 22.19 10.47
N GLY A 39 4.94 23.21 9.76
CA GLY A 39 5.53 24.38 10.39
C GLY A 39 6.99 24.21 10.79
N VAL A 40 7.50 25.16 11.58
CA VAL A 40 8.92 25.26 11.95
C VAL A 40 9.29 24.52 13.24
N ILE A 41 8.31 24.16 14.04
CA ILE A 41 8.50 23.43 15.30
C ILE A 41 7.95 22.02 15.12
N ALA A 42 8.81 21.02 15.33
CA ALA A 42 8.43 19.63 15.25
C ALA A 42 8.00 19.13 16.63
N ASP A 43 6.71 18.90 16.80
CA ASP A 43 6.10 18.26 17.97
C ASP A 43 4.96 17.31 17.54
N GLU A 44 4.39 16.59 18.51
CA GLU A 44 3.30 15.63 18.21
C GLU A 44 2.02 16.32 17.70
N SER A 45 1.79 17.59 18.04
CA SER A 45 0.61 18.34 17.59
C SER A 45 0.72 18.79 16.14
N THR A 46 1.94 18.90 15.62
CA THR A 46 2.23 19.29 14.23
C THR A 46 2.45 18.11 13.30
N LYS A 47 2.46 16.89 13.84
CA LYS A 47 2.71 15.66 13.09
C LYS A 47 1.56 15.33 12.14
N VAL A 48 1.89 15.09 10.89
CA VAL A 48 0.97 14.63 9.87
C VAL A 48 1.47 13.36 9.21
N TRP A 49 0.53 12.52 8.79
CA TRP A 49 0.83 11.28 8.08
C TRP A 49 0.63 11.47 6.58
N LEU A 50 1.60 11.02 5.81
CA LEU A 50 1.53 11.03 4.36
C LEU A 50 0.83 9.76 3.89
N ARG A 51 0.02 9.88 2.83
CA ARG A 51 -0.76 8.76 2.31
C ARG A 51 0.14 7.65 1.73
N PRO A 52 -0.03 6.38 2.12
CA PRO A 52 0.76 5.26 1.61
C PRO A 52 0.24 4.69 0.28
N GLU A 53 -0.98 5.07 -0.13
CA GLU A 53 -1.65 4.66 -1.37
C GLU A 53 -2.73 5.68 -1.75
N THR A 54 -3.28 5.56 -2.94
CA THR A 54 -4.32 6.47 -3.45
C THR A 54 -5.75 5.98 -3.19
N ALA A 55 -5.93 4.71 -2.84
CA ALA A 55 -7.23 4.07 -2.70
C ALA A 55 -8.14 4.74 -1.66
N GLN A 56 -7.62 5.06 -0.46
CA GLN A 56 -8.42 5.62 0.61
C GLN A 56 -9.15 6.91 0.22
N THR A 57 -8.49 7.77 -0.56
CA THR A 57 -9.10 9.02 -1.01
C THR A 57 -10.32 8.75 -1.90
N MET A 58 -10.27 7.75 -2.76
CA MET A 58 -11.40 7.37 -3.63
C MET A 58 -12.58 6.84 -2.82
N PHE A 59 -12.32 6.06 -1.76
CA PHE A 59 -13.39 5.57 -0.88
C PHE A 59 -14.01 6.68 -0.03
N VAL A 60 -13.21 7.58 0.51
CA VAL A 60 -13.70 8.74 1.29
C VAL A 60 -14.56 9.65 0.43
N ASP A 61 -14.17 9.86 -0.82
CA ASP A 61 -14.87 10.75 -1.76
C ASP A 61 -16.05 10.07 -2.49
N TYR A 62 -16.30 8.78 -2.26
CA TYR A 62 -17.32 8.00 -2.94
C TYR A 62 -18.69 8.68 -2.95
N LYS A 63 -19.18 9.13 -1.78
CA LYS A 63 -20.47 9.79 -1.66
C LYS A 63 -20.51 11.12 -2.42
N ASN A 64 -19.45 11.91 -2.32
CA ASN A 64 -19.33 13.18 -3.02
C ASN A 64 -19.34 12.98 -4.55
N ILE A 65 -18.67 11.95 -5.04
CA ILE A 65 -18.67 11.60 -6.47
C ILE A 65 -20.09 11.25 -6.95
N ILE A 66 -20.81 10.40 -6.22
CA ILE A 66 -22.19 10.05 -6.56
C ILE A 66 -23.10 11.30 -6.60
N ASP A 67 -23.02 12.13 -5.58
CA ASP A 67 -23.88 13.29 -5.42
C ASP A 67 -23.60 14.37 -6.50
N THR A 68 -22.34 14.57 -6.87
CA THR A 68 -21.93 15.59 -7.83
C THR A 68 -22.02 15.13 -9.29
N MET A 69 -21.55 13.92 -9.55
CA MET A 69 -21.51 13.36 -10.91
C MET A 69 -22.80 12.64 -11.30
N ARG A 70 -23.68 12.36 -10.33
CA ARG A 70 -24.95 11.63 -10.52
C ARG A 70 -24.77 10.26 -11.18
N VAL A 71 -23.66 9.62 -10.93
CA VAL A 71 -23.34 8.28 -11.42
C VAL A 71 -24.06 7.22 -10.60
N LYS A 72 -24.30 6.07 -11.22
CA LYS A 72 -24.85 4.87 -10.57
C LYS A 72 -23.88 3.73 -10.77
N VAL A 73 -23.87 2.77 -9.84
CA VAL A 73 -23.08 1.54 -10.01
C VAL A 73 -23.58 0.76 -11.25
N PRO A 74 -22.70 0.18 -12.07
CA PRO A 74 -21.26 0.16 -11.92
C PRO A 74 -20.58 1.45 -12.41
N PHE A 75 -19.56 1.92 -11.68
CA PHE A 75 -18.69 3.00 -12.15
C PHE A 75 -17.28 2.87 -11.56
N GLY A 76 -16.28 3.37 -12.27
CA GLY A 76 -14.90 3.38 -11.85
C GLY A 76 -14.41 4.78 -11.48
N VAL A 77 -13.52 4.84 -10.52
CA VAL A 77 -12.75 6.05 -10.17
C VAL A 77 -11.28 5.76 -10.34
N ALA A 78 -10.61 6.57 -11.15
CA ALA A 78 -9.16 6.49 -11.35
C ALA A 78 -8.47 7.67 -10.66
N GLN A 79 -7.34 7.41 -10.03
CA GLN A 79 -6.51 8.43 -9.43
C GLN A 79 -5.05 8.19 -9.78
N VAL A 80 -4.34 9.27 -10.13
CA VAL A 80 -2.89 9.30 -10.28
C VAL A 80 -2.35 10.29 -9.26
N GLY A 81 -1.30 9.92 -8.54
CA GLY A 81 -0.71 10.84 -7.58
C GLY A 81 0.42 10.24 -6.77
N LYS A 82 1.08 11.11 -6.03
CA LYS A 82 2.19 10.73 -5.15
C LYS A 82 1.69 9.99 -3.92
N VAL A 83 2.45 8.96 -3.56
CA VAL A 83 2.27 8.16 -2.35
C VAL A 83 3.60 8.00 -1.64
N PHE A 84 3.53 7.68 -0.35
CA PHE A 84 4.70 7.71 0.53
C PHE A 84 4.69 6.46 1.41
N ARG A 85 5.80 5.75 1.41
CA ARG A 85 5.98 4.59 2.28
C ARG A 85 7.26 4.71 3.07
N ASN A 86 7.22 4.42 4.34
CA ASN A 86 8.38 4.47 5.21
C ASN A 86 9.24 3.22 5.02
N GLU A 87 9.93 3.12 3.88
CA GLU A 87 10.80 2.00 3.57
C GLU A 87 11.99 1.93 4.52
N ILE A 88 12.21 0.76 5.12
CA ILE A 88 13.36 0.53 6.02
C ILE A 88 14.66 0.64 5.25
N THR A 89 14.72 0.01 4.07
CA THR A 89 15.91 -0.04 3.22
C THR A 89 15.56 0.42 1.81
N PRO A 90 15.50 1.73 1.55
CA PRO A 90 15.40 2.24 0.19
C PRO A 90 16.60 1.79 -0.64
N GLY A 91 16.41 1.57 -1.93
CA GLY A 91 17.52 1.14 -2.79
C GLY A 91 17.07 0.70 -4.17
N ASN A 92 18.04 0.11 -4.89
CA ASN A 92 17.84 -0.36 -6.26
C ASN A 92 17.30 0.72 -7.20
N PHE A 93 17.89 1.90 -7.15
CA PHE A 93 17.53 3.06 -7.96
C PHE A 93 16.05 3.45 -7.72
N LEU A 94 15.17 3.28 -8.70
CA LEU A 94 13.76 3.66 -8.59
C LEU A 94 12.83 2.56 -8.06
N PHE A 95 13.34 1.33 -7.86
CA PHE A 95 12.49 0.19 -7.50
C PHE A 95 12.00 0.21 -6.05
N ARG A 96 12.72 0.88 -5.15
CA ARG A 96 12.35 0.99 -3.75
C ARG A 96 12.65 2.38 -3.19
N THR A 97 11.70 3.28 -3.36
CA THR A 97 11.79 4.69 -2.91
C THR A 97 10.72 4.98 -1.86
N ARG A 98 10.95 5.99 -1.04
CA ARG A 98 9.97 6.44 -0.04
C ARG A 98 8.87 7.30 -0.62
N GLU A 99 9.11 7.92 -1.77
CA GLU A 99 8.16 8.71 -2.53
C GLU A 99 8.10 8.18 -3.96
N PHE A 100 6.90 7.88 -4.45
CA PHE A 100 6.68 7.44 -5.82
C PHE A 100 5.29 7.82 -6.30
N GLU A 101 5.05 7.69 -7.58
CA GLU A 101 3.72 7.89 -8.16
C GLU A 101 3.02 6.55 -8.32
N GLN A 102 1.73 6.56 -8.02
CA GLN A 102 0.84 5.42 -8.18
C GLN A 102 -0.37 5.83 -9.00
N MET A 103 -0.79 4.93 -9.88
CA MET A 103 -2.06 5.01 -10.58
C MET A 103 -2.92 3.83 -10.14
N GLU A 104 -4.14 4.12 -9.72
CA GLU A 104 -5.11 3.14 -9.29
C GLU A 104 -6.47 3.40 -9.90
N ILE A 105 -7.21 2.32 -10.13
CA ILE A 105 -8.62 2.35 -10.50
C ILE A 105 -9.39 1.52 -9.48
N GLN A 106 -10.42 2.10 -8.89
CA GLN A 106 -11.37 1.41 -8.02
C GLN A 106 -12.71 1.31 -8.75
N MET A 107 -13.17 0.07 -8.98
CA MET A 107 -14.45 -0.20 -9.62
C MET A 107 -15.50 -0.49 -8.57
N PHE A 108 -16.56 0.31 -8.53
CA PHE A 108 -17.69 0.15 -7.64
C PHE A 108 -18.81 -0.57 -8.38
N VAL A 109 -19.16 -1.75 -7.89
CA VAL A 109 -20.16 -2.63 -8.51
C VAL A 109 -21.19 -3.08 -7.49
N HIS A 110 -22.34 -3.60 -7.97
CA HIS A 110 -23.28 -4.25 -7.06
C HIS A 110 -22.64 -5.56 -6.50
N PRO A 111 -22.84 -5.88 -5.22
CA PRO A 111 -22.25 -7.09 -4.63
C PRO A 111 -22.55 -8.38 -5.41
N ASP A 112 -23.75 -8.52 -5.94
CA ASP A 112 -24.16 -9.72 -6.69
C ASP A 112 -23.44 -9.88 -8.05
N MET A 113 -22.76 -8.82 -8.51
CA MET A 113 -22.03 -8.80 -9.78
C MET A 113 -20.50 -8.76 -9.59
N SER A 114 -20.03 -8.90 -8.37
CA SER A 114 -18.60 -8.72 -8.05
C SER A 114 -17.71 -9.74 -8.79
N ASP A 115 -18.14 -10.99 -8.85
CA ASP A 115 -17.37 -12.07 -9.48
C ASP A 115 -17.33 -11.90 -11.00
N GLU A 116 -18.45 -11.53 -11.62
CA GLU A 116 -18.51 -11.25 -13.06
C GLU A 116 -17.57 -10.11 -13.45
N TRP A 117 -17.60 -8.99 -12.69
CA TRP A 117 -16.71 -7.87 -12.92
C TRP A 117 -15.24 -8.21 -12.66
N PHE A 118 -14.95 -9.05 -11.67
CA PHE A 118 -13.59 -9.52 -11.42
C PHE A 118 -13.05 -10.31 -12.61
N ASP A 119 -13.83 -11.27 -13.14
CA ASP A 119 -13.44 -12.08 -14.29
C ASP A 119 -13.24 -11.22 -15.55
N GLU A 120 -14.10 -10.22 -15.78
CA GLU A 120 -13.94 -9.29 -16.89
C GLU A 120 -12.64 -8.46 -16.79
N PHE A 121 -12.37 -7.87 -15.63
CA PHE A 121 -11.14 -7.11 -15.40
C PHE A 121 -9.89 -7.98 -15.47
N PHE A 122 -9.97 -9.20 -14.97
CA PHE A 122 -8.87 -10.16 -15.08
C PHE A 122 -8.58 -10.48 -16.56
N ALA A 123 -9.62 -10.77 -17.34
CA ALA A 123 -9.47 -11.05 -18.77
C ALA A 123 -8.89 -9.86 -19.53
N MET A 124 -9.42 -8.64 -19.29
CA MET A 124 -8.89 -7.41 -19.89
C MET A 124 -7.41 -7.19 -19.55
N SER A 125 -7.03 -7.36 -18.28
CA SER A 125 -5.64 -7.21 -17.85
C SER A 125 -4.73 -8.24 -18.49
N TRP A 126 -5.20 -9.47 -18.61
CA TRP A 126 -4.45 -10.55 -19.25
C TRP A 126 -4.21 -10.26 -20.74
N HIS A 127 -5.23 -9.83 -21.47
CA HIS A 127 -5.09 -9.46 -22.89
C HIS A 127 -4.15 -8.28 -23.07
N TYR A 128 -4.26 -7.25 -22.25
CA TYR A 128 -3.36 -6.10 -22.28
C TYR A 128 -1.89 -6.51 -22.16
N TRP A 129 -1.55 -7.39 -21.22
CA TRP A 129 -0.18 -7.87 -21.07
C TRP A 129 0.30 -8.73 -22.22
N LEU A 130 -0.58 -9.54 -22.82
CA LEU A 130 -0.22 -10.34 -23.99
C LEU A 130 0.06 -9.49 -25.24
N GLU A 131 -0.57 -8.33 -25.36
CA GLU A 131 -0.33 -7.41 -26.47
C GLU A 131 0.99 -6.63 -26.33
N LEU A 132 1.54 -6.54 -25.12
CA LEU A 132 2.79 -5.82 -24.85
C LEU A 132 4.05 -6.68 -24.97
N ILE A 133 3.91 -8.00 -25.08
CA ILE A 133 5.01 -8.97 -25.19
C ILE A 133 5.16 -9.39 -26.64
#